data_8e44c39710a87dd2c4ff1112b0c8f97c
#
_entry.id   8e44c39710a87dd2c4ff1112b0c8f97c
#
_cell.length_a   1.000
_cell.length_b   1.000
_cell.length_c   1.000
_cell.angle_alpha   90.00
_cell.angle_beta   90.00
_cell.angle_gamma   90.00
#
_symmetry.space_group_name_H-M   'P 1'
#
loop_
_entity.id
_entity.type
_entity.pdbx_description
1 polymer ?
#
loop_
_entity_poly.entity_id
_entity_poly.type
_entity_poly.pdbx_seq_one_letter_code
_entity_poly.pdbx_strand_id
1 'polypeptide(L)'
;TLEKLRSTGKRATFGLSYGAFPPKVANSLQIPINEAEEIFDNYHHVLYPAITDFRENYVLPTVKQDKEIHCGLGFKLRTERPDSDIRTLSNATCQFWSILTAIGTNELHHRIDETFVSSDTVQVTATIYDAIYGICLADPEVIEWLNNNIVEILTKDFIVDQTIKNEANLEIGTSWASLKELPNNAPLELIKETLKEIV
;
A
#
# COMPACT_ATOMS: atom_id res chain seq x y z
N THR A 1 2.28 -13.92 21.73
CA THR A 1 1.18 -12.95 21.71
C THR A 1 0.56 -12.93 20.30
N LEU A 2 -0.69 -12.54 20.17
CA LEU A 2 -1.41 -12.41 18.88
C LEU A 2 -0.70 -11.46 17.92
N GLU A 3 -0.12 -10.38 18.43
CA GLU A 3 0.64 -9.41 17.65
C GLU A 3 1.89 -10.05 16.99
N LYS A 4 2.61 -10.90 17.71
CA LYS A 4 3.75 -11.64 17.17
C LYS A 4 3.31 -12.58 16.04
N LEU A 5 2.18 -13.28 16.22
CA LEU A 5 1.60 -14.16 15.18
C LEU A 5 1.18 -13.36 13.94
N ARG A 6 0.51 -12.21 14.12
CA ARG A 6 0.13 -11.30 13.05
C ARG A 6 1.36 -10.79 12.28
N SER A 7 2.39 -10.35 12.99
CA SER A 7 3.64 -9.87 12.38
C SER A 7 4.33 -10.98 11.58
N THR A 8 4.38 -12.20 12.12
CA THR A 8 4.96 -13.37 11.43
C THR A 8 4.16 -13.73 10.18
N GLY A 9 2.82 -13.78 10.27
CA GLY A 9 1.93 -14.01 9.13
C GLY A 9 2.10 -12.96 8.04
N LYS A 10 2.15 -11.67 8.41
CA LYS A 10 2.39 -10.57 7.48
C LYS A 10 3.72 -10.73 6.75
N ARG A 11 4.81 -11.06 7.45
CA ARG A 11 6.14 -11.29 6.85
C ARG A 11 6.14 -12.47 5.88
N ALA A 12 5.49 -13.57 6.23
CA ALA A 12 5.35 -14.73 5.35
C ALA A 12 4.58 -14.38 4.08
N THR A 13 3.39 -13.79 4.23
CA THR A 13 2.51 -13.43 3.11
C THR A 13 3.19 -12.46 2.16
N PHE A 14 3.79 -11.38 2.65
CA PHE A 14 4.53 -10.45 1.80
C PHE A 14 5.74 -11.11 1.14
N GLY A 15 6.53 -11.89 1.89
CA GLY A 15 7.66 -12.61 1.31
C GLY A 15 7.25 -13.49 0.12
N LEU A 16 6.17 -14.26 0.28
CA LEU A 16 5.66 -15.15 -0.75
C LEU A 16 5.02 -14.41 -1.93
N SER A 17 4.26 -13.35 -1.67
CA SER A 17 3.70 -12.51 -2.74
C SER A 17 4.79 -11.85 -3.57
N TYR A 18 5.95 -11.57 -2.97
CA TYR A 18 7.15 -11.05 -3.64
C TYR A 18 8.03 -12.16 -4.24
N GLY A 19 7.56 -13.41 -4.27
CA GLY A 19 8.25 -14.53 -4.91
C GLY A 19 9.40 -15.10 -4.09
N ALA A 20 9.33 -15.02 -2.76
CA ALA A 20 10.28 -15.71 -1.90
C ALA A 20 10.09 -17.23 -2.04
N PHE A 21 11.22 -17.96 -2.16
CA PHE A 21 11.24 -19.42 -2.11
C PHE A 21 11.40 -19.95 -0.67
N PRO A 22 11.10 -21.22 -0.42
CA PRO A 22 11.17 -21.81 0.91
C PRO A 22 12.43 -21.51 1.71
N PRO A 23 13.67 -21.54 1.15
CA PRO A 23 14.87 -21.18 1.91
C PRO A 23 14.86 -19.73 2.44
N LYS A 24 14.31 -18.78 1.67
CA LYS A 24 14.19 -17.38 2.10
C LYS A 24 13.11 -17.22 3.18
N VAL A 25 12.02 -17.96 3.06
CA VAL A 25 10.95 -18.01 4.08
C VAL A 25 11.50 -18.59 5.38
N ALA A 26 12.20 -19.74 5.33
CA ALA A 26 12.83 -20.39 6.47
C ALA A 26 13.76 -19.42 7.23
N ASN A 27 14.65 -18.76 6.51
CA ASN A 27 15.56 -17.78 7.10
C ASN A 27 14.82 -16.56 7.68
N SER A 28 13.83 -16.05 7.00
CA SER A 28 13.07 -14.85 7.45
C SER A 28 12.25 -15.12 8.70
N LEU A 29 11.67 -16.31 8.80
CA LEU A 29 10.80 -16.69 9.92
C LEU A 29 11.56 -17.44 11.01
N GLN A 30 12.81 -17.84 10.76
CA GLN A 30 13.64 -18.67 11.66
C GLN A 30 12.96 -20.02 11.99
N ILE A 31 12.46 -20.70 10.94
CA ILE A 31 11.80 -21.99 11.01
C ILE A 31 12.57 -23.04 10.19
N PRO A 32 12.35 -24.34 10.45
CA PRO A 32 12.90 -25.43 9.63
C PRO A 32 12.44 -25.33 8.17
N ILE A 33 13.27 -25.85 7.25
CA ILE A 33 12.99 -25.78 5.81
C ILE A 33 11.70 -26.50 5.42
N ASN A 34 11.43 -27.65 6.03
CA ASN A 34 10.20 -28.42 5.77
C ASN A 34 8.93 -27.66 6.15
N GLU A 35 8.95 -26.89 7.25
CA GLU A 35 7.84 -26.01 7.61
C GLU A 35 7.69 -24.85 6.60
N ALA A 36 8.78 -24.31 6.10
CA ALA A 36 8.76 -23.27 5.09
C ALA A 36 8.24 -23.78 3.73
N GLU A 37 8.53 -25.03 3.37
CA GLU A 37 7.98 -25.71 2.19
C GLU A 37 6.47 -25.88 2.32
N GLU A 38 5.98 -26.34 3.47
CA GLU A 38 4.54 -26.44 3.74
C GLU A 38 3.83 -25.09 3.67
N ILE A 39 4.42 -24.04 4.23
CA ILE A 39 3.87 -22.67 4.14
C ILE A 39 3.83 -22.20 2.69
N PHE A 40 4.88 -22.48 1.92
CA PHE A 40 4.96 -22.12 0.50
C PHE A 40 3.87 -22.82 -0.32
N ASP A 41 3.71 -24.13 -0.15
CA ASP A 41 2.71 -24.92 -0.85
C ASP A 41 1.29 -24.50 -0.48
N ASN A 42 1.02 -24.28 0.80
CA ASN A 42 -0.26 -23.77 1.27
C ASN A 42 -0.58 -22.38 0.68
N TYR A 43 0.40 -21.49 0.64
CA TYR A 43 0.20 -20.16 0.07
C TYR A 43 -0.20 -20.24 -1.41
N HIS A 44 0.56 -20.98 -2.21
CA HIS A 44 0.40 -21.00 -3.67
C HIS A 44 -0.74 -21.89 -4.16
N HIS A 45 -1.07 -22.96 -3.45
CA HIS A 45 -2.02 -23.96 -3.93
C HIS A 45 -3.33 -24.01 -3.16
N VAL A 46 -3.36 -23.49 -1.92
CA VAL A 46 -4.56 -23.53 -1.06
C VAL A 46 -5.13 -22.14 -0.81
N LEU A 47 -4.31 -21.19 -0.35
CA LEU A 47 -4.79 -19.87 0.06
C LEU A 47 -4.97 -18.93 -1.13
N TYR A 48 -4.02 -18.90 -2.06
CA TYR A 48 -4.00 -17.95 -3.17
C TYR A 48 -3.69 -18.60 -4.53
N PRO A 49 -4.39 -19.66 -4.92
CA PRO A 49 -4.14 -20.36 -6.19
C PRO A 49 -4.34 -19.44 -7.42
N ALA A 50 -5.26 -18.48 -7.33
CA ALA A 50 -5.51 -17.52 -8.40
C ALA A 50 -4.31 -16.61 -8.69
N ILE A 51 -3.50 -16.26 -7.68
CA ILE A 51 -2.27 -15.47 -7.88
C ILE A 51 -1.23 -16.30 -8.65
N THR A 52 -1.10 -17.58 -8.31
CA THR A 52 -0.18 -18.49 -9.00
C THR A 52 -0.62 -18.71 -10.45
N ASP A 53 -1.89 -18.97 -10.66
CA ASP A 53 -2.49 -19.14 -12.00
C ASP A 53 -2.29 -17.88 -12.87
N PHE A 54 -2.60 -16.71 -12.34
CA PHE A 54 -2.38 -15.42 -13.03
C PHE A 54 -0.91 -15.23 -13.42
N ARG A 55 0.02 -15.55 -12.50
CA ARG A 55 1.45 -15.44 -12.77
C ARG A 55 1.87 -16.38 -13.89
N GLU A 56 1.52 -17.67 -13.79
CA GLU A 56 2.01 -18.71 -14.68
C GLU A 56 1.34 -18.67 -16.06
N ASN A 57 0.04 -18.41 -16.11
CA ASN A 57 -0.75 -18.50 -17.34
C ASN A 57 -0.96 -17.16 -18.05
N TYR A 58 -0.71 -16.02 -17.36
CA TYR A 58 -0.85 -14.71 -18.00
C TYR A 58 0.47 -13.92 -17.97
N VAL A 59 1.04 -13.64 -16.78
CA VAL A 59 2.20 -12.74 -16.67
C VAL A 59 3.42 -13.30 -17.39
N LEU A 60 3.79 -14.54 -17.09
CA LEU A 60 5.01 -15.15 -17.64
C LEU A 60 4.96 -15.30 -19.18
N PRO A 61 3.89 -15.84 -19.79
CA PRO A 61 3.79 -15.92 -21.24
C PRO A 61 3.79 -14.55 -21.92
N THR A 62 3.01 -13.60 -21.40
CA THR A 62 2.90 -12.25 -21.97
C THR A 62 4.24 -11.52 -21.97
N VAL A 63 4.96 -11.56 -20.82
CA VAL A 63 6.26 -10.90 -20.71
C VAL A 63 7.30 -11.56 -21.63
N LYS A 64 7.28 -12.88 -21.79
CA LYS A 64 8.20 -13.59 -22.71
C LYS A 64 7.95 -13.19 -24.17
N GLN A 65 6.69 -13.03 -24.55
CA GLN A 65 6.31 -12.71 -25.91
C GLN A 65 6.49 -11.22 -26.22
N ASP A 66 5.93 -10.34 -25.39
CA ASP A 66 5.75 -8.92 -25.68
C ASP A 66 6.80 -8.03 -25.02
N LYS A 67 7.63 -8.59 -24.13
CA LYS A 67 8.58 -7.86 -23.28
C LYS A 67 7.94 -6.77 -22.43
N GLU A 68 6.64 -6.77 -22.33
CA GLU A 68 5.85 -5.86 -21.49
C GLU A 68 4.64 -6.56 -20.90
N ILE A 69 4.08 -5.98 -19.85
CA ILE A 69 2.78 -6.36 -19.28
C ILE A 69 1.98 -5.14 -18.90
N HIS A 70 0.69 -5.18 -19.20
CA HIS A 70 -0.26 -4.16 -18.80
C HIS A 70 -0.70 -4.41 -17.35
N CYS A 71 -0.52 -3.40 -16.49
CA CYS A 71 -0.84 -3.48 -15.06
C CYS A 71 -2.19 -2.84 -14.71
N GLY A 72 -2.95 -2.37 -15.69
CA GLY A 72 -4.17 -1.60 -15.47
C GLY A 72 -3.92 -0.09 -15.45
N LEU A 73 -5.00 0.69 -15.41
CA LEU A 73 -4.98 2.17 -15.37
C LEU A 73 -4.07 2.83 -16.42
N GLY A 74 -3.82 2.15 -17.55
CA GLY A 74 -2.95 2.62 -18.63
C GLY A 74 -1.44 2.41 -18.41
N PHE A 75 -1.03 1.83 -17.29
CA PHE A 75 0.39 1.58 -17.01
C PHE A 75 0.88 0.26 -17.59
N LYS A 76 2.16 0.26 -17.97
CA LYS A 76 2.88 -0.90 -18.49
C LYS A 76 4.22 -1.04 -17.78
N LEU A 77 4.59 -2.28 -17.48
CA LEU A 77 5.94 -2.64 -17.09
C LEU A 77 6.66 -3.29 -18.27
N ARG A 78 7.91 -2.92 -18.51
CA ARG A 78 8.72 -3.38 -19.64
C ARG A 78 10.03 -3.97 -19.19
N THR A 79 10.57 -4.90 -19.99
CA THR A 79 11.91 -5.45 -19.83
C THR A 79 12.56 -5.74 -21.16
N GLU A 80 13.87 -5.47 -21.24
CA GLU A 80 14.70 -5.92 -22.36
C GLU A 80 15.21 -7.36 -22.17
N ARG A 81 15.11 -7.90 -20.96
CA ARG A 81 15.65 -9.22 -20.59
C ARG A 81 14.57 -10.10 -19.95
N PRO A 82 13.56 -10.55 -20.75
CA PRO A 82 12.40 -11.26 -20.19
C PRO A 82 12.78 -12.52 -19.39
N ASP A 83 13.82 -13.24 -19.79
CA ASP A 83 14.22 -14.49 -19.10
C ASP A 83 14.86 -14.25 -17.72
N SER A 84 15.58 -13.13 -17.53
CA SER A 84 16.21 -12.78 -16.26
C SER A 84 15.31 -11.96 -15.34
N ASP A 85 14.49 -11.10 -15.93
CA ASP A 85 13.70 -10.10 -15.18
C ASP A 85 12.26 -10.55 -14.92
N ILE A 86 11.85 -11.69 -15.48
CA ILE A 86 10.46 -12.18 -15.44
C ILE A 86 9.90 -12.27 -14.02
N ARG A 87 10.70 -12.68 -13.06
CA ARG A 87 10.31 -12.74 -11.66
C ARG A 87 10.09 -11.34 -11.08
N THR A 88 11.00 -10.42 -11.37
CA THR A 88 10.90 -9.03 -10.91
C THR A 88 9.64 -8.37 -11.47
N LEU A 89 9.35 -8.57 -12.76
CA LEU A 89 8.15 -8.06 -13.40
C LEU A 89 6.87 -8.70 -12.86
N SER A 90 6.88 -10.02 -12.66
CA SER A 90 5.75 -10.72 -12.06
C SER A 90 5.43 -10.17 -10.66
N ASN A 91 6.46 -9.97 -9.85
CA ASN A 91 6.29 -9.42 -8.52
C ASN A 91 5.82 -7.96 -8.55
N ALA A 92 6.40 -7.14 -9.44
CA ALA A 92 5.99 -5.76 -9.63
C ALA A 92 4.54 -5.65 -10.10
N THR A 93 4.08 -6.56 -10.96
CA THR A 93 2.67 -6.62 -11.41
C THR A 93 1.74 -6.93 -10.24
N CYS A 94 2.12 -7.86 -9.36
CA CYS A 94 1.33 -8.17 -8.17
C CYS A 94 1.30 -7.02 -7.13
N GLN A 95 2.24 -6.08 -7.22
CA GLN A 95 2.35 -4.92 -6.32
C GLN A 95 1.88 -3.61 -6.94
N PHE A 96 1.33 -3.68 -8.12
CA PHE A 96 0.93 -2.49 -8.88
C PHE A 96 -0.13 -1.63 -8.16
N TRP A 97 -0.80 -2.18 -7.16
CA TRP A 97 -1.73 -1.44 -6.30
C TRP A 97 -1.12 -0.17 -5.68
N SER A 98 0.21 -0.10 -5.50
CA SER A 98 0.89 1.10 -4.98
C SER A 98 0.69 2.34 -5.86
N ILE A 99 0.33 2.18 -7.13
CA ILE A 99 -0.03 3.29 -8.02
C ILE A 99 -1.27 4.03 -7.53
N LEU A 100 -2.17 3.35 -6.80
CA LEU A 100 -3.38 3.95 -6.25
C LEU A 100 -3.04 5.07 -5.26
N THR A 101 -1.98 4.90 -4.47
CA THR A 101 -1.48 5.96 -3.58
C THR A 101 -0.97 7.15 -4.38
N ALA A 102 -0.27 6.93 -5.50
CA ALA A 102 0.20 8.02 -6.35
C ALA A 102 -0.96 8.78 -7.01
N ILE A 103 -2.01 8.06 -7.46
CA ILE A 103 -3.24 8.69 -7.99
C ILE A 103 -3.93 9.49 -6.90
N GLY A 104 -4.08 8.92 -5.70
CA GLY A 104 -4.64 9.60 -4.55
C GLY A 104 -3.85 10.84 -4.14
N THR A 105 -2.53 10.77 -4.16
CA THR A 105 -1.64 11.91 -3.90
C THR A 105 -1.89 13.06 -4.89
N ASN A 106 -2.00 12.73 -6.17
CA ASN A 106 -2.25 13.73 -7.21
C ASN A 106 -3.64 14.40 -7.02
N GLU A 107 -4.66 13.61 -6.70
CA GLU A 107 -5.98 14.15 -6.40
C GLU A 107 -5.98 15.03 -5.13
N LEU A 108 -5.24 14.62 -4.11
CA LEU A 108 -5.07 15.42 -2.89
C LEU A 108 -4.42 16.79 -3.19
N HIS A 109 -3.38 16.82 -4.05
CA HIS A 109 -2.78 18.08 -4.49
C HIS A 109 -3.81 19.01 -5.15
N HIS A 110 -4.61 18.49 -6.07
CA HIS A 110 -5.66 19.30 -6.72
C HIS A 110 -6.65 19.87 -5.70
N ARG A 111 -7.11 19.07 -4.75
CA ARG A 111 -8.04 19.56 -3.70
C ARG A 111 -7.39 20.59 -2.77
N ILE A 112 -6.10 20.44 -2.46
CA ILE A 112 -5.34 21.43 -1.67
C ILE A 112 -5.30 22.76 -2.43
N ASP A 113 -4.93 22.75 -3.70
CA ASP A 113 -4.80 23.93 -4.53
C ASP A 113 -6.15 24.65 -4.74
N GLU A 114 -7.25 23.90 -4.80
CA GLU A 114 -8.60 24.45 -4.92
C GLU A 114 -9.13 25.03 -3.60
N THR A 115 -8.68 24.52 -2.45
CA THR A 115 -9.21 24.88 -1.13
C THR A 115 -8.41 25.96 -0.43
N PHE A 116 -7.08 25.86 -0.49
CA PHE A 116 -6.20 26.72 0.29
C PHE A 116 -5.46 27.75 -0.60
N VAL A 117 -5.56 29.01 -0.23
CA VAL A 117 -4.86 30.10 -0.95
C VAL A 117 -3.36 30.08 -0.69
N SER A 118 -2.95 29.69 0.52
CA SER A 118 -1.54 29.59 0.91
C SER A 118 -1.01 28.19 0.79
N SER A 119 0.09 28.02 0.07
CA SER A 119 0.82 26.75 -0.02
C SER A 119 1.41 26.29 1.33
N ASP A 120 1.45 27.18 2.33
CA ASP A 120 1.98 26.84 3.66
C ASP A 120 0.94 26.17 4.56
N THR A 121 -0.33 26.16 4.14
CA THR A 121 -1.41 25.56 4.94
C THR A 121 -1.30 24.05 4.98
N VAL A 122 -1.08 23.40 3.83
CA VAL A 122 -0.87 21.96 3.69
C VAL A 122 0.16 21.71 2.60
N GLN A 123 1.19 20.95 2.90
CA GLN A 123 2.23 20.56 1.95
C GLN A 123 2.39 19.03 1.96
N VAL A 124 2.14 18.38 0.85
CA VAL A 124 2.50 16.97 0.65
C VAL A 124 4.00 16.90 0.41
N THR A 125 4.71 16.15 1.24
CA THR A 125 6.18 16.09 1.23
C THR A 125 6.73 14.81 0.64
N ALA A 126 6.02 13.69 0.80
CA ALA A 126 6.46 12.40 0.27
C ALA A 126 5.28 11.43 0.11
N THR A 127 5.47 10.47 -0.80
CA THR A 127 4.66 9.26 -0.90
C THR A 127 5.59 8.06 -0.70
N ILE A 128 5.34 7.24 0.30
CA ILE A 128 6.17 6.08 0.62
C ILE A 128 5.27 4.85 0.69
N TYR A 129 5.39 3.94 -0.28
CA TYR A 129 4.54 2.76 -0.46
C TYR A 129 3.04 3.13 -0.56
N ASP A 130 2.30 2.87 0.51
CA ASP A 130 0.86 3.06 0.66
C ASP A 130 0.50 4.28 1.53
N ALA A 131 1.49 5.05 1.94
CA ALA A 131 1.31 6.22 2.79
C ALA A 131 1.66 7.54 2.09
N ILE A 132 0.86 8.58 2.37
CA ILE A 132 1.11 9.95 1.97
C ILE A 132 1.57 10.72 3.22
N TYR A 133 2.68 11.41 3.09
CA TYR A 133 3.25 12.23 4.16
C TYR A 133 3.13 13.71 3.81
N GLY A 134 2.78 14.51 4.80
CA GLY A 134 2.65 15.95 4.62
C GLY A 134 2.96 16.72 5.90
N ILE A 135 3.05 18.02 5.74
CA ILE A 135 3.13 19.00 6.82
C ILE A 135 1.92 19.91 6.67
N CYS A 136 1.26 20.22 7.76
CA CYS A 136 0.14 21.15 7.76
C CYS A 136 0.19 22.07 8.98
N LEU A 137 -0.58 23.13 8.92
CA LEU A 137 -0.82 23.98 10.10
C LEU A 137 -1.50 23.13 11.20
N ALA A 138 -1.13 23.38 12.45
CA ALA A 138 -1.76 22.79 13.62
C ALA A 138 -3.13 23.48 13.91
N ASP A 139 -3.96 23.58 12.89
CA ASP A 139 -5.30 24.16 12.91
C ASP A 139 -6.33 23.03 12.87
N PRO A 140 -7.27 22.97 13.83
CA PRO A 140 -8.28 21.93 13.86
C PRO A 140 -9.12 21.81 12.59
N GLU A 141 -9.46 22.93 11.93
CA GLU A 141 -10.28 22.94 10.71
C GLU A 141 -9.48 22.40 9.51
N VAL A 142 -8.19 22.70 9.43
CA VAL A 142 -7.28 22.14 8.42
C VAL A 142 -7.13 20.62 8.60
N ILE A 143 -7.00 20.16 9.83
CA ILE A 143 -6.88 18.73 10.13
C ILE A 143 -8.19 17.98 9.87
N GLU A 144 -9.35 18.58 10.22
CA GLU A 144 -10.65 18.01 9.88
C GLU A 144 -10.80 17.85 8.35
N TRP A 145 -10.44 18.89 7.60
CA TRP A 145 -10.44 18.86 6.15
C TRP A 145 -9.55 17.74 5.61
N LEU A 146 -8.32 17.61 6.13
CA LEU A 146 -7.40 16.54 5.74
C LEU A 146 -7.96 15.16 6.07
N ASN A 147 -8.50 14.97 7.29
CA ASN A 147 -9.07 13.69 7.72
C ASN A 147 -10.17 13.23 6.77
N ASN A 148 -11.08 14.13 6.39
CA ASN A 148 -12.18 13.82 5.50
C ASN A 148 -11.69 13.54 4.06
N ASN A 149 -10.83 14.41 3.52
CA ASN A 149 -10.40 14.31 2.12
C ASN A 149 -9.44 13.14 1.86
N ILE A 150 -8.46 12.90 2.72
CA ILE A 150 -7.51 11.79 2.55
C ILE A 150 -8.23 10.45 2.62
N VAL A 151 -9.12 10.29 3.60
CA VAL A 151 -9.90 9.06 3.75
C VAL A 151 -10.79 8.84 2.53
N GLU A 152 -11.54 9.86 2.10
CA GLU A 152 -12.39 9.76 0.90
C GLU A 152 -11.59 9.38 -0.34
N ILE A 153 -10.47 10.07 -0.60
CA ILE A 153 -9.61 9.83 -1.77
C ILE A 153 -9.07 8.41 -1.78
N LEU A 154 -8.53 7.92 -0.66
CA LEU A 154 -7.84 6.63 -0.60
C LEU A 154 -8.78 5.44 -0.44
N THR A 155 -10.02 5.65 -0.01
CA THR A 155 -11.01 4.56 0.15
C THR A 155 -11.95 4.41 -1.04
N LYS A 156 -11.91 5.32 -2.01
CA LYS A 156 -12.75 5.20 -3.22
C LYS A 156 -12.40 3.98 -4.06
N ASP A 157 -13.34 3.54 -4.86
CA ASP A 157 -13.12 2.45 -5.82
C ASP A 157 -12.31 2.97 -7.01
N PHE A 158 -11.09 2.46 -7.17
CA PHE A 158 -10.20 2.81 -8.28
C PHE A 158 -10.38 1.88 -9.50
N ILE A 159 -10.96 0.71 -9.28
CA ILE A 159 -11.14 -0.33 -10.29
C ILE A 159 -12.62 -0.69 -10.35
N VAL A 160 -13.14 -0.87 -11.56
CA VAL A 160 -14.52 -1.32 -11.78
C VAL A 160 -14.72 -2.68 -11.09
N ASP A 161 -15.86 -2.84 -10.43
CA ASP A 161 -16.22 -4.06 -9.71
C ASP A 161 -15.26 -4.41 -8.54
N GLN A 162 -14.66 -3.42 -7.91
CA GLN A 162 -13.81 -3.61 -6.75
C GLN A 162 -14.61 -4.20 -5.58
N THR A 163 -14.35 -5.48 -5.27
CA THR A 163 -15.04 -6.20 -4.18
C THR A 163 -14.38 -5.98 -2.82
N ILE A 164 -13.06 -5.74 -2.81
CA ILE A 164 -12.30 -5.44 -1.58
C ILE A 164 -12.11 -3.93 -1.52
N LYS A 165 -12.65 -3.32 -0.47
CA LYS A 165 -12.50 -1.88 -0.25
C LYS A 165 -11.13 -1.57 0.33
N ASN A 166 -10.56 -0.44 -0.09
CA ASN A 166 -9.39 0.10 0.55
C ASN A 166 -9.77 0.72 1.90
N GLU A 167 -8.88 0.59 2.86
CA GLU A 167 -9.00 1.28 4.15
C GLU A 167 -7.88 2.32 4.24
N ALA A 168 -8.19 3.47 4.82
CA ALA A 168 -7.25 4.54 5.07
C ALA A 168 -7.60 5.23 6.38
N ASN A 169 -6.59 5.78 7.05
CA ASN A 169 -6.71 6.59 8.26
C ASN A 169 -5.72 7.74 8.21
N LEU A 170 -5.94 8.75 9.03
CA LEU A 170 -5.03 9.87 9.23
C LEU A 170 -4.33 9.72 10.59
N GLU A 171 -3.01 9.83 10.58
CA GLU A 171 -2.21 9.98 11.79
C GLU A 171 -1.60 11.39 11.84
N ILE A 172 -1.64 12.03 12.99
CA ILE A 172 -1.09 13.38 13.21
C ILE A 172 -0.09 13.39 14.37
N GLY A 173 0.92 14.23 14.27
CA GLY A 173 1.94 14.38 15.31
C GLY A 173 2.97 15.46 14.97
N THR A 174 3.77 15.86 15.93
CA THR A 174 4.89 16.81 15.74
C THR A 174 6.15 16.10 15.24
N SER A 175 6.16 14.78 15.26
CA SER A 175 7.25 13.95 14.73
C SER A 175 6.74 12.55 14.41
N TRP A 176 7.50 11.80 13.60
CA TRP A 176 7.19 10.40 13.28
C TRP A 176 7.13 9.46 14.49
N ALA A 177 7.75 9.87 15.60
CA ALA A 177 7.74 9.09 16.84
C ALA A 177 6.54 9.40 17.74
N SER A 178 5.75 10.42 17.42
CA SER A 178 4.63 10.91 18.24
C SER A 178 3.30 10.92 17.50
N LEU A 179 3.17 10.09 16.45
CA LEU A 179 1.93 10.01 15.67
C LEU A 179 0.79 9.42 16.50
N LYS A 180 -0.38 10.02 16.37
CA LYS A 180 -1.66 9.56 16.90
C LYS A 180 -2.66 9.41 15.78
N GLU A 181 -3.29 8.26 15.73
CA GLU A 181 -4.36 7.98 14.77
C GLU A 181 -5.62 8.74 15.14
N LEU A 182 -6.21 9.39 14.13
CA LEU A 182 -7.55 9.98 14.23
C LEU A 182 -8.57 9.00 13.63
N PRO A 183 -9.71 8.79 14.27
CA PRO A 183 -10.80 8.04 13.64
C PRO A 183 -11.27 8.76 12.38
N ASN A 184 -11.74 7.99 11.39
CA ASN A 184 -12.30 8.56 10.17
C ASN A 184 -13.53 9.42 10.49
N ASN A 185 -13.62 10.59 9.86
CA ASN A 185 -14.61 11.62 10.15
C ASN A 185 -14.58 12.06 11.62
N ALA A 186 -13.38 12.22 12.19
CA ALA A 186 -13.21 12.68 13.56
C ALA A 186 -13.93 14.01 13.78
N PRO A 187 -14.75 14.14 14.85
CA PRO A 187 -15.39 15.40 15.16
C PRO A 187 -14.34 16.44 15.58
N LEU A 188 -14.59 17.71 15.27
CA LEU A 188 -13.69 18.83 15.50
C LEU A 188 -13.21 18.92 16.95
N GLU A 189 -14.07 18.60 17.93
CA GLU A 189 -13.70 18.61 19.35
C GLU A 189 -12.65 17.55 19.69
N LEU A 190 -12.74 16.35 19.11
CA LEU A 190 -11.72 15.31 19.30
C LEU A 190 -10.39 15.73 18.68
N ILE A 191 -10.42 16.38 17.51
CA ILE A 191 -9.23 16.90 16.86
C ILE A 191 -8.56 17.96 17.74
N LYS A 192 -9.33 18.88 18.32
CA LYS A 192 -8.83 19.90 19.26
C LYS A 192 -8.19 19.29 20.51
N GLU A 193 -8.80 18.23 21.04
CA GLU A 193 -8.23 17.51 22.20
C GLU A 193 -6.92 16.82 21.81
N THR A 194 -6.89 16.11 20.70
CA THR A 194 -5.70 15.42 20.20
C THR A 194 -4.56 16.41 19.94
N LEU A 195 -4.85 17.57 19.35
CA LEU A 195 -3.84 18.62 19.13
C LEU A 195 -3.22 19.12 20.44
N LYS A 196 -3.99 19.33 21.49
CA LYS A 196 -3.46 19.75 22.81
C LYS A 196 -2.52 18.72 23.44
N GLU A 197 -2.65 17.46 23.05
CA GLU A 197 -1.80 16.39 23.58
C GLU A 197 -0.48 16.23 22.80
N ILE A 198 -0.41 16.69 21.55
CA ILE A 198 0.75 16.52 20.68
C ILE A 198 1.54 17.80 20.43
N VAL A 199 0.96 18.97 20.63
CA VAL A 199 1.59 20.30 20.55
C VAL A 199 1.88 20.83 21.95
#